data_2198d5336e82e8bec36acffa2cd99d33
#
_entry.id   2198d5336e82e8bec36acffa2cd99d33
#
_cell.length_a   1.000
_cell.length_b   1.000
_cell.length_c   1.000
_cell.angle_alpha   90.00
_cell.angle_beta   90.00
_cell.angle_gamma   90.00
#
_symmetry.space_group_name_H-M   'P 1'
#
loop_
_entity.id
_entity.type
_entity.pdbx_description
1 polymer ?
#
loop_
_entity_poly.entity_id
_entity_poly.type
_entity_poly.pdbx_seq_one_letter_code
_entity_poly.pdbx_strand_id
1 'polypeptide(L)'
;MEVTKVHDISVLHFFGEVSFMEIDHIEKTLASLKKTKNNKVLIDLTSVDHIHYVVIKRLVDNVERFRKEKGDIKLVNLNPDTRDLFRFTGADQHLEDYASISEAILSFLCNLDYNNDVVFQ
;
A
#
# COMPACT_ATOMS: atom_id res chain seq x y z
N MET A 1 -10.90 -1.83 -9.79
CA MET A 1 -9.89 -2.34 -8.85
C MET A 1 -10.10 -3.83 -8.68
N GLU A 2 -9.05 -4.60 -8.82
CA GLU A 2 -9.06 -6.03 -8.55
C GLU A 2 -8.33 -6.31 -7.25
N VAL A 3 -8.75 -7.35 -6.53
CA VAL A 3 -8.09 -7.79 -5.30
C VAL A 3 -7.66 -9.23 -5.48
N THR A 4 -6.36 -9.47 -5.30
CA THR A 4 -5.81 -10.84 -5.32
C THR A 4 -5.08 -11.08 -4.01
N LYS A 5 -4.67 -12.32 -3.77
CA LYS A 5 -3.90 -12.68 -2.58
C LYS A 5 -2.64 -13.44 -2.96
N VAL A 6 -1.56 -13.11 -2.27
CA VAL A 6 -0.31 -13.86 -2.33
C VAL A 6 0.05 -14.17 -0.88
N HIS A 7 -0.07 -15.44 -0.49
CA HIS A 7 0.03 -15.86 0.92
C HIS A 7 -1.02 -15.11 1.76
N ASP A 8 -0.62 -14.43 2.81
CA ASP A 8 -1.52 -13.64 3.65
C ASP A 8 -1.53 -12.15 3.27
N ILE A 9 -0.96 -11.81 2.11
CA ILE A 9 -0.87 -10.44 1.64
C ILE A 9 -1.96 -10.19 0.61
N SER A 10 -2.77 -9.16 0.82
CA SER A 10 -3.78 -8.75 -0.15
C SER A 10 -3.18 -7.73 -1.12
N VAL A 11 -3.37 -7.94 -2.41
CA VAL A 11 -2.86 -7.05 -3.45
C VAL A 11 -4.05 -6.37 -4.12
N LEU A 12 -4.08 -5.05 -4.03
CA LEU A 12 -5.10 -4.23 -4.68
C LEU A 12 -4.51 -3.66 -5.96
N HIS A 13 -5.06 -4.06 -7.09
CA HIS A 13 -4.61 -3.61 -8.41
C HIS A 13 -5.47 -2.43 -8.85
N PHE A 14 -4.85 -1.26 -8.94
CA PHE A 14 -5.51 -0.05 -9.41
C PHE A 14 -5.27 0.11 -10.91
N PHE A 15 -6.22 0.72 -11.62
CA PHE A 15 -6.14 0.87 -13.08
C PHE A 15 -6.52 2.28 -13.50
N GLY A 16 -5.83 2.79 -14.52
CA GLY A 16 -6.16 4.02 -15.21
C GLY A 16 -6.07 5.25 -14.33
N GLU A 17 -7.08 6.10 -14.38
CA GLU A 17 -7.17 7.27 -13.52
C GLU A 17 -7.85 6.90 -12.21
N VAL A 18 -7.14 7.15 -11.11
CA VAL A 18 -7.68 6.93 -9.76
C VAL A 18 -8.08 8.29 -9.21
N SER A 19 -9.35 8.60 -9.32
CA SER A 19 -9.90 9.89 -8.93
C SER A 19 -10.53 9.82 -7.53
N PHE A 20 -10.98 10.98 -7.04
CA PHE A 20 -11.66 11.02 -5.76
C PHE A 20 -12.97 10.20 -5.77
N MET A 21 -13.50 9.88 -6.93
CA MET A 21 -14.73 9.06 -7.02
C MET A 21 -14.48 7.62 -6.58
N GLU A 22 -13.24 7.16 -6.62
CA GLU A 22 -12.88 5.80 -6.18
C GLU A 22 -12.56 5.73 -4.69
N ILE A 23 -12.47 6.86 -4.00
CA ILE A 23 -12.08 6.91 -2.58
C ILE A 23 -12.98 6.02 -1.72
N ASP A 24 -14.28 6.12 -1.91
CA ASP A 24 -15.24 5.37 -1.12
C ASP A 24 -15.03 3.87 -1.25
N HIS A 25 -14.85 3.40 -2.48
CA HIS A 25 -14.61 1.99 -2.76
C HIS A 25 -13.29 1.52 -2.18
N ILE A 26 -12.24 2.32 -2.33
CA ILE A 26 -10.92 2.01 -1.79
C ILE A 26 -10.98 1.90 -0.27
N GLU A 27 -11.60 2.88 0.39
CA GLU A 27 -11.66 2.89 1.84
C GLU A 27 -12.52 1.76 2.40
N LYS A 28 -13.61 1.43 1.74
CA LYS A 28 -14.43 0.29 2.14
C LYS A 28 -13.68 -1.03 2.01
N THR A 29 -12.92 -1.17 0.93
CA THR A 29 -12.10 -2.37 0.72
C THR A 29 -11.03 -2.48 1.81
N LEU A 30 -10.31 -1.40 2.08
CA LEU A 30 -9.28 -1.40 3.12
C LEU A 30 -9.86 -1.65 4.50
N ALA A 31 -11.00 -1.05 4.82
CA ALA A 31 -11.67 -1.27 6.10
C ALA A 31 -12.10 -2.73 6.26
N SER A 32 -12.60 -3.35 5.20
CA SER A 32 -12.98 -4.75 5.21
C SER A 32 -11.78 -5.65 5.46
N LEU A 33 -10.66 -5.37 4.81
CA LEU A 33 -9.43 -6.14 5.00
C LEU A 33 -8.93 -6.01 6.44
N LYS A 34 -8.93 -4.82 6.98
CA LYS A 34 -8.51 -4.58 8.36
C LYS A 34 -9.41 -5.30 9.35
N LYS A 35 -10.72 -5.27 9.13
CA LYS A 35 -11.71 -5.92 10.00
C LYS A 35 -11.53 -7.44 10.03
N THR A 36 -11.14 -8.04 8.92
CA THR A 36 -10.91 -9.48 8.84
C THR A 36 -9.47 -9.86 9.14
N LYS A 37 -8.68 -8.91 9.66
CA LYS A 37 -7.28 -9.09 10.02
C LYS A 37 -6.35 -9.41 8.84
N ASN A 38 -6.75 -9.05 7.65
CA ASN A 38 -5.90 -9.08 6.46
C ASN A 38 -5.16 -7.75 6.39
N ASN A 39 -4.23 -7.55 7.29
CA ASN A 39 -3.61 -6.25 7.53
C ASN A 39 -2.28 -6.03 6.81
N LYS A 40 -1.90 -6.94 5.92
CA LYS A 40 -0.75 -6.77 5.01
C LYS A 40 -1.29 -6.51 3.62
N VAL A 41 -1.08 -5.31 3.11
CA VAL A 41 -1.69 -4.87 1.86
C VAL A 41 -0.62 -4.29 0.94
N LEU A 42 -0.67 -4.69 -0.32
CA LEU A 42 0.09 -4.06 -1.40
C LEU A 42 -0.89 -3.36 -2.32
N ILE A 43 -0.56 -2.14 -2.72
CA ILE A 43 -1.31 -1.43 -3.76
C ILE A 43 -0.43 -1.42 -5.00
N ASP A 44 -0.90 -2.12 -6.04
CA ASP A 44 -0.20 -2.23 -7.31
C ASP A 44 -0.63 -1.10 -8.24
N LEU A 45 0.30 -0.22 -8.54
CA LEU A 45 0.07 0.96 -9.37
C LEU A 45 0.62 0.79 -10.79
N THR A 46 0.97 -0.43 -11.18
CA THR A 46 1.55 -0.70 -12.50
C THR A 46 0.69 -0.15 -13.64
N SER A 47 -0.62 -0.30 -13.53
CA SER A 47 -1.56 0.11 -14.59
C SER A 47 -2.23 1.46 -14.33
N VAL A 48 -1.70 2.23 -13.39
CA VAL A 48 -2.24 3.56 -13.07
C VAL A 48 -1.58 4.61 -13.95
N ASP A 49 -2.41 5.41 -14.62
CA ASP A 49 -1.93 6.55 -15.41
C ASP A 49 -1.79 7.79 -14.54
N HIS A 50 -2.75 8.01 -13.67
CA HIS A 50 -2.78 9.18 -12.80
C HIS A 50 -3.56 8.86 -11.51
N ILE A 51 -3.10 9.43 -10.40
CA ILE A 51 -3.80 9.32 -9.12
C ILE A 51 -3.99 10.72 -8.54
N HIS A 52 -5.22 11.03 -8.13
CA HIS A 52 -5.54 12.33 -7.58
C HIS A 52 -4.93 12.48 -6.17
N TYR A 53 -4.43 13.68 -5.86
CA TYR A 53 -3.74 13.91 -4.59
C TYR A 53 -4.61 13.61 -3.35
N VAL A 54 -5.93 13.78 -3.46
CA VAL A 54 -6.83 13.47 -2.34
C VAL A 54 -6.82 11.97 -2.04
N VAL A 55 -6.72 11.12 -3.09
CA VAL A 55 -6.58 9.69 -2.91
C VAL A 55 -5.30 9.37 -2.17
N ILE A 56 -4.20 10.04 -2.52
CA ILE A 56 -2.91 9.85 -1.86
C ILE A 56 -3.02 10.18 -0.37
N LYS A 57 -3.66 11.27 -0.03
CA LYS A 57 -3.86 11.65 1.38
C LYS A 57 -4.67 10.61 2.15
N ARG A 58 -5.69 10.06 1.51
CA ARG A 58 -6.50 9.00 2.14
C ARG A 58 -5.69 7.72 2.33
N LEU A 59 -4.80 7.41 1.40
CA LEU A 59 -3.91 6.26 1.57
C LEU A 59 -2.97 6.45 2.76
N VAL A 60 -2.45 7.65 2.96
CA VAL A 60 -1.61 7.96 4.12
C VAL A 60 -2.41 7.74 5.42
N ASP A 61 -3.64 8.24 5.48
CA ASP A 61 -4.48 8.03 6.66
C ASP A 61 -4.72 6.55 6.93
N ASN A 62 -4.95 5.79 5.88
CA ASN A 62 -5.20 4.35 6.02
C ASN A 62 -3.95 3.58 6.44
N VAL A 63 -2.78 3.96 5.93
CA VAL A 63 -1.54 3.27 6.33
C VAL A 63 -1.29 3.45 7.82
N GLU A 64 -1.56 4.62 8.35
CA GLU A 64 -1.40 4.87 9.79
C GLU A 64 -2.36 4.02 10.61
N ARG A 65 -3.60 3.87 10.17
CA ARG A 65 -4.58 3.01 10.84
C ARG A 65 -4.14 1.54 10.80
N PHE A 66 -3.59 1.09 9.68
CA PHE A 66 -3.10 -0.27 9.56
C PHE A 66 -1.91 -0.51 10.49
N ARG A 67 -0.99 0.44 10.56
CA ARG A 67 0.19 0.32 11.42
C ARG A 67 -0.17 0.24 12.89
N LYS A 68 -1.23 0.90 13.32
CA LYS A 68 -1.71 0.81 14.69
C LYS A 68 -2.15 -0.60 15.06
N GLU A 69 -2.52 -1.40 14.08
CA GLU A 69 -2.91 -2.79 14.28
C GLU A 69 -1.85 -3.76 13.77
N LYS A 70 -0.60 -3.30 13.74
CA LYS A 70 0.58 -4.09 13.35
C LYS A 70 0.53 -4.55 11.90
N GLY A 71 -0.20 -3.83 11.06
CA GLY A 71 -0.24 -4.05 9.63
C GLY A 71 0.53 -2.98 8.88
N ASP A 72 0.44 -3.01 7.58
CA ASP A 72 1.02 -1.98 6.74
C ASP A 72 0.37 -2.00 5.36
N ILE A 73 0.48 -0.86 4.67
CA ILE A 73 0.11 -0.73 3.26
C ILE A 73 1.36 -0.26 2.53
N LYS A 74 1.79 -1.02 1.53
CA LYS A 74 2.96 -0.71 0.72
C LYS A 74 2.55 -0.54 -0.73
N LEU A 75 3.35 0.20 -1.49
CA LEU A 75 3.05 0.51 -2.87
C LEU A 75 4.03 -0.18 -3.80
N VAL A 76 3.58 -0.47 -5.02
CA VAL A 76 4.39 -1.14 -6.03
C VAL A 76 4.25 -0.41 -7.36
N ASN A 77 5.37 -0.18 -8.01
CA ASN A 77 5.44 0.31 -9.40
C ASN A 77 4.85 1.70 -9.60
N LEU A 78 5.30 2.66 -8.78
CA LEU A 78 4.99 4.07 -9.02
C LEU A 78 5.64 4.54 -10.31
N ASN A 79 4.85 5.15 -11.21
CA ASN A 79 5.45 5.83 -12.36
C ASN A 79 6.08 7.15 -11.90
N PRO A 80 6.95 7.77 -12.74
CA PRO A 80 7.66 9.00 -12.32
C PRO A 80 6.74 10.14 -11.92
N ASP A 81 5.63 10.33 -12.62
CA ASP A 81 4.70 11.42 -12.30
C ASP A 81 4.01 11.20 -10.96
N THR A 82 3.61 9.97 -10.69
CA THR A 82 3.01 9.60 -9.40
C THR A 82 4.03 9.73 -8.29
N ARG A 83 5.28 9.33 -8.53
CA ARG A 83 6.36 9.47 -7.56
C ARG A 83 6.59 10.93 -7.19
N ASP A 84 6.60 11.82 -8.18
CA ASP A 84 6.75 13.24 -7.95
C ASP A 84 5.60 13.80 -7.11
N LEU A 85 4.39 13.35 -7.39
CA LEU A 85 3.21 13.77 -6.65
C LEU A 85 3.27 13.28 -5.19
N PHE A 86 3.77 12.08 -4.95
CA PHE A 86 3.96 11.55 -3.60
C PHE A 86 5.00 12.38 -2.83
N ARG A 87 6.08 12.78 -3.49
CA ARG A 87 7.08 13.67 -2.88
C ARG A 87 6.49 15.04 -2.57
N PHE A 88 5.77 15.60 -3.52
CA PHE A 88 5.18 16.93 -3.39
C PHE A 88 4.19 16.99 -2.21
N THR A 89 3.40 15.93 -2.01
CA THR A 89 2.43 15.86 -0.93
C THR A 89 3.04 15.41 0.40
N GLY A 90 4.29 14.96 0.41
CA GLY A 90 4.91 14.38 1.60
C GLY A 90 4.51 12.95 1.89
N ALA A 91 3.71 12.34 1.02
CA ALA A 91 3.23 10.98 1.23
C ALA A 91 4.36 9.95 1.22
N ASP A 92 5.46 10.23 0.51
CA ASP A 92 6.62 9.35 0.45
C ASP A 92 7.29 9.15 1.81
N GLN A 93 7.01 10.00 2.79
CA GLN A 93 7.52 9.84 4.15
C GLN A 93 6.70 8.83 4.96
N HIS A 94 5.54 8.46 4.50
CA HIS A 94 4.62 7.57 5.21
C HIS A 94 4.43 6.23 4.51
N LEU A 95 4.55 6.20 3.19
CA LEU A 95 4.28 5.03 2.37
C LEU A 95 5.57 4.52 1.74
N GLU A 96 5.90 3.26 1.98
CA GLU A 96 7.02 2.60 1.33
C GLU A 96 6.60 2.12 -0.05
N ASP A 97 7.49 2.26 -1.02
CA ASP A 97 7.23 1.77 -2.37
C ASP A 97 8.37 0.88 -2.86
N TYR A 98 8.02 -0.02 -3.75
CA TYR A 98 8.93 -1.03 -4.28
C TYR A 98 8.78 -1.12 -5.79
N ALA A 99 9.84 -1.58 -6.46
CA ALA A 99 9.87 -1.69 -7.92
C ALA A 99 9.05 -2.89 -8.43
N SER A 100 8.77 -3.86 -7.59
CA SER A 100 8.01 -5.05 -8.00
C SER A 100 7.22 -5.63 -6.83
N ILE A 101 6.20 -6.42 -7.17
CA ILE A 101 5.41 -7.15 -6.19
C ILE A 101 6.31 -8.08 -5.38
N SER A 102 7.25 -8.76 -6.04
CA SER A 102 8.18 -9.67 -5.36
C SER A 102 9.00 -8.96 -4.29
N GLU A 103 9.54 -7.79 -4.60
CA GLU A 103 10.31 -7.02 -3.62
C GLU A 103 9.44 -6.59 -2.44
N ALA A 104 8.21 -6.16 -2.71
CA ALA A 104 7.30 -5.74 -1.67
C ALA A 104 6.91 -6.91 -0.76
N ILE A 105 6.66 -8.08 -1.33
CA ILE A 105 6.37 -9.28 -0.56
C ILE A 105 7.57 -9.63 0.33
N LEU A 106 8.76 -9.62 -0.23
CA LEU A 106 9.98 -9.88 0.54
C LEU A 106 10.13 -8.88 1.70
N SER A 107 9.76 -7.62 1.48
CA SER A 107 9.86 -6.63 2.53
C SER A 107 8.96 -6.95 3.72
N PHE A 108 7.77 -7.52 3.49
CA PHE A 108 6.92 -7.98 4.57
C PHE A 108 7.55 -9.15 5.33
N LEU A 109 8.12 -10.10 4.60
CA LEU A 109 8.76 -11.27 5.19
C LEU A 109 10.05 -10.89 5.91
N CYS A 110 10.86 -10.04 5.32
CA CYS A 110 12.12 -9.59 5.91
C CYS A 110 11.90 -8.80 7.19
N ASN A 111 10.83 -8.02 7.27
CA ASN A 111 10.52 -7.30 8.50
C ASN A 111 10.27 -8.27 9.66
N LEU A 112 9.60 -9.40 9.40
CA LEU A 112 9.41 -10.42 10.42
C LEU A 112 10.74 -11.09 10.78
N ASP A 113 11.54 -11.43 9.77
CA ASP A 113 12.84 -12.04 9.97
C ASP A 113 13.79 -11.10 10.70
N TYR A 114 13.76 -9.83 10.32
CA TYR A 114 14.60 -8.83 10.96
C TYR A 114 14.27 -8.71 12.45
N ASN A 115 13.00 -8.71 12.81
CA ASN A 115 12.58 -8.65 14.19
C ASN A 115 13.06 -9.87 14.98
N ASN A 116 13.04 -11.04 14.34
CA ASN A 116 13.57 -12.25 14.95
C ASN A 116 15.10 -12.19 15.10
N ASP A 117 15.78 -11.68 14.09
CA ASP A 117 17.23 -11.54 14.11
C ASP A 117 17.68 -10.59 15.22
N VAL A 118 16.96 -9.52 15.43
CA VAL A 118 17.26 -8.59 16.51
C VAL A 118 17.22 -9.30 17.87
N VAL A 119 16.31 -10.25 18.03
CA VAL A 119 16.23 -11.04 19.24
C VAL A 119 17.46 -11.92 19.42
N PHE A 120 18.06 -12.38 18.35
CA PHE A 120 19.26 -13.23 18.41
C PHE A 120 20.53 -12.44 18.71
N GLN A 121 20.50 -11.18 18.47
CA GLN A 121 21.66 -10.32 18.70
C GLN A 121 21.78 -9.94 20.17
#